data_20d6ca14ba6df56140fe8ea5559929b6
#
_entry.id   20d6ca14ba6df56140fe8ea5559929b6
#
_cell.length_a   1.000
_cell.length_b   1.000
_cell.length_c   1.000
_cell.angle_alpha   90.00
_cell.angle_beta   90.00
_cell.angle_gamma   90.00
#
_symmetry.space_group_name_H-M   'P 1'
#
loop_
_entity.id
_entity.type
_entity.pdbx_description
1 polymer ?
#
loop_
_entity_poly.entity_id
_entity_poly.type
_entity_poly.pdbx_seq_one_letter_code
_entity_poly.pdbx_strand_id
1 'polypeptide(L)'
;KLGKDITLQQDQLRRDFWMNAIAKDIDTGKLWDTDGKGLADIQKKQVRMISPTAFEDDPLRMLRAVQFASRFEFTIERNTLKEIQKNASTITTVSKDRFQEEFRKMYDKSDKPSIGVNLLYTTQLMKHIFPKTVGVAAMIDNIPKGNFPTFLAIMIGHAYGNQTKTILQKVMRLSNRDAAAAQDVIDWASLGTTDKIKVVEFAGKLSPDGQKSIDAFEVARKGKTLTDILKRLPVKGLKDLKITGRDLSFLKGKAIGDALKYALEVALRSGKNNKNYLIRAIKKKFS
;
A
#
# COMPACT_ATOMS: atom_id res chain seq x y z
N LYS A 1 13.96 28.78 -10.93
CA LYS A 1 14.29 30.16 -10.53
C LYS A 1 13.06 31.04 -10.74
N LEU A 2 12.51 31.60 -9.68
CA LEU A 2 11.52 32.68 -9.74
C LEU A 2 12.33 33.97 -10.04
N GLY A 3 12.38 34.39 -11.32
CA GLY A 3 12.93 35.67 -11.70
C GLY A 3 11.92 36.79 -11.40
N LYS A 4 12.37 37.96 -10.98
CA LYS A 4 11.54 39.16 -10.75
C LYS A 4 10.76 39.62 -11.99
N ASP A 5 11.08 39.05 -13.17
CA ASP A 5 10.57 39.47 -14.48
C ASP A 5 9.62 38.47 -15.15
N ILE A 6 9.12 37.43 -14.39
CA ILE A 6 8.18 36.45 -14.93
C ILE A 6 6.75 36.98 -14.79
N THR A 7 6.06 37.16 -15.93
CA THR A 7 4.64 37.52 -15.93
C THR A 7 3.76 36.38 -15.39
N LEU A 8 2.57 36.72 -14.87
CA LEU A 8 1.59 35.71 -14.42
C LEU A 8 1.28 34.69 -15.53
N GLN A 9 1.11 35.14 -16.77
CA GLN A 9 0.86 34.28 -17.92
C GLN A 9 2.02 33.30 -18.17
N GLN A 10 3.25 33.75 -18.07
CA GLN A 10 4.43 32.90 -18.22
C GLN A 10 4.50 31.83 -17.09
N ASP A 11 4.14 32.22 -15.86
CA ASP A 11 4.05 31.25 -14.75
C ASP A 11 2.96 30.20 -14.98
N GLN A 12 1.79 30.61 -15.47
CA GLN A 12 0.69 29.72 -15.80
C GLN A 12 1.09 28.71 -16.89
N LEU A 13 1.75 29.18 -17.97
CA LEU A 13 2.13 28.34 -19.12
C LEU A 13 3.22 27.29 -18.81
N ARG A 14 4.01 27.46 -17.78
CA ARG A 14 5.04 26.47 -17.37
C ARG A 14 4.50 25.37 -16.43
N ARG A 15 3.24 25.47 -15.99
CA ARG A 15 2.61 24.48 -15.11
C ARG A 15 2.29 23.19 -15.87
N ASP A 16 1.81 22.18 -15.13
CA ASP A 16 1.50 20.85 -15.68
C ASP A 16 0.18 20.82 -16.45
N PHE A 17 -0.91 21.30 -15.83
CA PHE A 17 -2.27 21.20 -16.38
C PHE A 17 -3.01 22.53 -16.27
N TRP A 18 -3.90 22.78 -17.22
CA TRP A 18 -4.70 24.01 -17.26
C TRP A 18 -5.50 24.22 -15.98
N MET A 19 -6.13 23.16 -15.44
CA MET A 19 -6.87 23.23 -14.18
C MET A 19 -6.01 23.69 -12.98
N ASN A 20 -4.69 23.52 -13.04
CA ASN A 20 -3.74 23.94 -12.00
C ASN A 20 -3.10 25.32 -12.32
N ALA A 21 -3.44 25.92 -13.45
CA ALA A 21 -2.86 27.18 -13.89
C ALA A 21 -3.72 28.42 -13.58
N ILE A 22 -4.85 28.22 -12.93
CA ILE A 22 -5.72 29.32 -12.48
C ILE A 22 -5.05 30.01 -11.29
N ALA A 23 -4.98 31.34 -11.33
CA ALA A 23 -4.55 32.15 -10.21
C ALA A 23 -5.72 32.98 -9.66
N LYS A 24 -5.70 33.31 -8.39
CA LYS A 24 -6.68 34.17 -7.75
C LYS A 24 -5.96 35.37 -7.13
N ASP A 25 -6.42 36.54 -7.47
CA ASP A 25 -6.01 37.78 -6.80
C ASP A 25 -6.53 37.79 -5.38
N ILE A 26 -5.64 38.01 -4.41
CA ILE A 26 -5.98 37.89 -2.99
C ILE A 26 -6.88 39.05 -2.53
N ASP A 27 -6.64 40.25 -3.05
CA ASP A 27 -7.32 41.47 -2.62
C ASP A 27 -8.68 41.62 -3.27
N THR A 28 -8.76 41.34 -4.58
CA THR A 28 -10.00 41.53 -5.37
C THR A 28 -10.81 40.27 -5.52
N GLY A 29 -10.24 39.07 -5.23
CA GLY A 29 -10.85 37.79 -5.50
C GLY A 29 -10.94 37.42 -6.98
N LYS A 30 -10.47 38.26 -7.89
CA LYS A 30 -10.50 38.04 -9.33
C LYS A 30 -9.71 36.80 -9.73
N LEU A 31 -10.30 35.97 -10.58
CA LEU A 31 -9.62 34.79 -11.17
C LEU A 31 -8.91 35.19 -12.45
N TRP A 32 -7.68 34.67 -12.59
CA TRP A 32 -6.87 34.76 -13.78
C TRP A 32 -6.72 33.38 -14.37
N ASP A 33 -7.36 33.16 -15.49
CA ASP A 33 -7.34 31.89 -16.25
C ASP A 33 -7.00 32.19 -17.70
N THR A 34 -5.77 31.92 -18.08
CA THR A 34 -5.30 32.21 -19.46
C THR A 34 -6.15 31.42 -20.46
N ASP A 35 -6.73 32.13 -21.41
CA ASP A 35 -7.63 31.60 -22.43
C ASP A 35 -8.90 30.90 -21.88
N GLY A 36 -9.22 31.04 -20.59
CA GLY A 36 -10.38 30.40 -19.98
C GLY A 36 -10.31 28.86 -19.93
N LYS A 37 -9.14 28.29 -20.20
CA LYS A 37 -8.98 26.83 -20.37
C LYS A 37 -9.04 26.06 -19.05
N GLY A 38 -8.55 26.65 -17.97
CA GLY A 38 -8.50 26.01 -16.66
C GLY A 38 -9.90 25.77 -16.09
N LEU A 39 -10.75 26.81 -16.07
CA LEU A 39 -12.14 26.72 -15.63
C LEU A 39 -12.96 25.79 -16.52
N ALA A 40 -12.75 25.87 -17.85
CA ALA A 40 -13.42 24.96 -18.79
C ALA A 40 -13.07 23.50 -18.55
N ASP A 41 -11.79 23.19 -18.22
CA ASP A 41 -11.36 21.83 -17.90
C ASP A 41 -11.97 21.31 -16.59
N ILE A 42 -12.07 22.18 -15.57
CA ILE A 42 -12.75 21.83 -14.31
C ILE A 42 -14.22 21.50 -14.56
N GLN A 43 -14.93 22.34 -15.34
CA GLN A 43 -16.33 22.11 -15.69
C GLN A 43 -16.54 20.79 -16.46
N LYS A 44 -15.62 20.47 -17.38
CA LYS A 44 -15.63 19.21 -18.15
C LYS A 44 -15.11 18.01 -17.38
N LYS A 45 -14.65 18.21 -16.16
CA LYS A 45 -14.00 17.17 -15.34
C LYS A 45 -12.88 16.48 -16.08
N GLN A 46 -11.94 17.25 -16.64
CA GLN A 46 -10.82 16.70 -17.41
C GLN A 46 -9.48 17.26 -16.97
N VAL A 47 -8.45 16.42 -17.06
CA VAL A 47 -7.04 16.79 -16.89
C VAL A 47 -6.43 16.96 -18.27
N ARG A 48 -6.01 18.20 -18.61
CA ARG A 48 -5.42 18.53 -19.90
C ARG A 48 -4.07 19.22 -19.71
N MET A 49 -3.03 18.70 -20.36
CA MET A 49 -1.70 19.30 -20.38
C MET A 49 -1.72 20.71 -20.97
N ILE A 50 -0.83 21.58 -20.50
CA ILE A 50 -0.68 22.96 -21.01
C ILE A 50 0.13 22.96 -22.30
N SER A 51 1.23 22.23 -22.34
CA SER A 51 2.15 22.15 -23.47
C SER A 51 2.30 20.73 -23.98
N PRO A 52 2.45 20.51 -25.30
CA PRO A 52 2.82 19.21 -25.86
C PRO A 52 4.15 18.66 -25.33
N THR A 53 5.08 19.53 -24.92
CA THR A 53 6.38 19.15 -24.34
C THR A 53 6.35 18.94 -22.83
N ALA A 54 5.19 19.10 -22.20
CA ALA A 54 5.05 19.07 -20.73
C ALA A 54 5.67 17.82 -20.09
N PHE A 55 5.60 16.67 -20.73
CA PHE A 55 6.11 15.40 -20.22
C PHE A 55 7.58 15.14 -20.57
N GLU A 56 8.11 15.78 -21.59
CA GLU A 56 9.53 15.81 -21.92
C GLU A 56 10.29 16.69 -20.90
N ASP A 57 9.69 17.84 -20.52
CA ASP A 57 10.25 18.75 -19.52
C ASP A 57 10.31 18.12 -18.11
N ASP A 58 9.28 17.40 -17.71
CA ASP A 58 9.20 16.71 -16.43
C ASP A 58 8.32 15.44 -16.53
N PRO A 59 8.93 14.25 -16.68
CA PRO A 59 8.19 13.00 -16.80
C PRO A 59 7.27 12.68 -15.60
N LEU A 60 7.52 13.24 -14.39
CA LEU A 60 6.63 13.07 -13.25
C LEU A 60 5.22 13.61 -13.53
N ARG A 61 5.08 14.60 -14.41
CA ARG A 61 3.77 15.17 -14.76
C ARG A 61 2.82 14.10 -15.31
N MET A 62 3.32 13.03 -15.95
CA MET A 62 2.49 11.90 -16.38
C MET A 62 1.80 11.21 -15.19
N LEU A 63 2.55 10.94 -14.11
CA LEU A 63 1.99 10.35 -12.89
C LEU A 63 1.08 11.34 -12.16
N ARG A 64 1.40 12.63 -12.19
CA ARG A 64 0.53 13.69 -11.65
C ARG A 64 -0.80 13.78 -12.39
N ALA A 65 -0.83 13.55 -13.72
CA ALA A 65 -2.10 13.46 -14.48
C ALA A 65 -2.98 12.34 -13.92
N VAL A 66 -2.41 11.16 -13.69
CA VAL A 66 -3.11 10.01 -13.09
C VAL A 66 -3.59 10.33 -11.67
N GLN A 67 -2.72 10.94 -10.84
CA GLN A 67 -3.04 11.31 -9.47
C GLN A 67 -4.20 12.32 -9.41
N PHE A 68 -4.17 13.37 -10.23
CA PHE A 68 -5.26 14.36 -10.25
C PHE A 68 -6.56 13.76 -10.80
N ALA A 69 -6.49 12.98 -11.88
CA ALA A 69 -7.67 12.31 -12.43
C ALA A 69 -8.31 11.35 -11.42
N SER A 70 -7.52 10.59 -10.66
CA SER A 70 -7.99 9.73 -9.58
C SER A 70 -8.62 10.54 -8.43
N ARG A 71 -7.92 11.59 -7.98
CA ARG A 71 -8.32 12.42 -6.84
C ARG A 71 -9.65 13.14 -7.06
N PHE A 72 -9.87 13.66 -8.26
CA PHE A 72 -11.05 14.46 -8.59
C PHE A 72 -12.09 13.68 -9.37
N GLU A 73 -11.87 12.41 -9.62
CA GLU A 73 -12.70 11.57 -10.52
C GLU A 73 -12.86 12.23 -11.91
N PHE A 74 -11.76 12.78 -12.42
CA PHE A 74 -11.70 13.42 -13.74
C PHE A 74 -11.18 12.43 -14.79
N THR A 75 -11.47 12.70 -16.05
CA THR A 75 -10.88 11.99 -17.20
C THR A 75 -9.59 12.67 -17.63
N ILE A 76 -8.68 11.92 -18.26
CA ILE A 76 -7.52 12.51 -18.95
C ILE A 76 -7.94 12.84 -20.38
N GLU A 77 -7.72 14.10 -20.79
CA GLU A 77 -8.07 14.59 -22.13
C GLU A 77 -7.32 13.77 -23.21
N ARG A 78 -7.96 13.54 -24.35
CA ARG A 78 -7.51 12.60 -25.39
C ARG A 78 -6.06 12.85 -25.88
N ASN A 79 -5.69 14.10 -26.16
CA ASN A 79 -4.34 14.41 -26.64
C ASN A 79 -3.31 14.29 -25.52
N THR A 80 -3.70 14.67 -24.30
CA THR A 80 -2.91 14.46 -23.08
C THR A 80 -2.63 12.98 -22.85
N LEU A 81 -3.65 12.12 -22.99
CA LEU A 81 -3.48 10.67 -22.87
C LEU A 81 -2.51 10.10 -23.91
N LYS A 82 -2.66 10.53 -25.19
CA LYS A 82 -1.75 10.09 -26.25
C LYS A 82 -0.30 10.49 -25.98
N GLU A 83 -0.10 11.72 -25.50
CA GLU A 83 1.25 12.22 -25.21
C GLU A 83 1.86 11.52 -23.99
N ILE A 84 1.07 11.18 -22.97
CA ILE A 84 1.51 10.33 -21.87
C ILE A 84 1.95 8.95 -22.39
N GLN A 85 1.13 8.31 -23.22
CA GLN A 85 1.44 6.98 -23.77
C GLN A 85 2.74 6.99 -24.60
N LYS A 86 2.96 8.04 -25.39
CA LYS A 86 4.17 8.24 -26.19
C LYS A 86 5.43 8.35 -25.30
N ASN A 87 5.32 9.09 -24.18
CA ASN A 87 6.43 9.36 -23.28
C ASN A 87 6.50 8.38 -22.08
N ALA A 88 5.62 7.39 -21.98
CA ALA A 88 5.46 6.54 -20.78
C ALA A 88 6.76 5.87 -20.29
N SER A 89 7.69 5.53 -21.21
CA SER A 89 8.97 4.92 -20.85
C SER A 89 9.88 5.83 -20.03
N THR A 90 9.77 7.16 -20.22
CA THR A 90 10.61 8.14 -19.49
C THR A 90 10.25 8.27 -18.01
N ILE A 91 9.13 7.68 -17.56
CA ILE A 91 8.75 7.67 -16.14
C ILE A 91 9.84 7.05 -15.25
N THR A 92 10.64 6.15 -15.79
CA THR A 92 11.75 5.48 -15.08
C THR A 92 12.91 6.41 -14.74
N THR A 93 12.98 7.61 -15.34
CA THR A 93 14.00 8.62 -15.05
C THR A 93 13.67 9.48 -13.83
N VAL A 94 12.42 9.42 -13.36
CA VAL A 94 11.96 10.18 -12.19
C VAL A 94 12.62 9.67 -10.93
N SER A 95 13.03 10.60 -10.04
CA SER A 95 13.57 10.21 -8.73
C SER A 95 12.53 9.43 -7.91
N LYS A 96 12.99 8.38 -7.23
CA LYS A 96 12.11 7.46 -6.50
C LYS A 96 11.30 8.14 -5.39
N ASP A 97 11.86 9.17 -4.78
CA ASP A 97 11.20 9.90 -3.70
C ASP A 97 10.00 10.71 -4.25
N ARG A 98 10.19 11.46 -5.37
CA ARG A 98 9.10 12.17 -6.05
C ARG A 98 8.03 11.22 -6.56
N PHE A 99 8.46 10.08 -7.09
CA PHE A 99 7.59 9.03 -7.57
C PHE A 99 6.72 8.45 -6.44
N GLN A 100 7.32 8.07 -5.30
CA GLN A 100 6.62 7.56 -4.13
C GLN A 100 5.59 8.57 -3.60
N GLU A 101 5.96 9.85 -3.56
CA GLU A 101 5.08 10.92 -3.07
C GLU A 101 3.79 11.02 -3.91
N GLU A 102 3.88 10.97 -5.24
CA GLU A 102 2.70 11.02 -6.11
C GLU A 102 1.83 9.78 -6.01
N PHE A 103 2.43 8.57 -5.85
CA PHE A 103 1.68 7.35 -5.56
C PHE A 103 0.93 7.42 -4.23
N ARG A 104 1.59 7.94 -3.19
CA ARG A 104 0.97 8.14 -1.89
C ARG A 104 -0.19 9.13 -1.98
N LYS A 105 -0.01 10.25 -2.68
CA LYS A 105 -1.10 11.22 -2.92
C LYS A 105 -2.26 10.59 -3.69
N MET A 106 -1.98 9.76 -4.69
CA MET A 106 -3.01 9.04 -5.45
C MET A 106 -3.87 8.16 -4.54
N TYR A 107 -3.26 7.45 -3.58
CA TYR A 107 -3.99 6.63 -2.62
C TYR A 107 -4.67 7.49 -1.54
N ASP A 108 -3.93 8.37 -0.85
CA ASP A 108 -4.43 9.07 0.33
C ASP A 108 -5.51 10.12 -0.01
N LYS A 109 -5.43 10.73 -1.21
CA LYS A 109 -6.31 11.84 -1.63
C LYS A 109 -7.46 11.42 -2.54
N SER A 110 -7.54 10.17 -2.96
CA SER A 110 -8.62 9.66 -3.81
C SER A 110 -9.62 8.88 -2.98
N ASP A 111 -10.92 9.07 -3.24
CA ASP A 111 -11.96 8.23 -2.63
C ASP A 111 -12.05 6.88 -3.33
N LYS A 112 -11.70 6.84 -4.61
CA LYS A 112 -11.62 5.63 -5.43
C LYS A 112 -10.22 5.47 -6.04
N PRO A 113 -9.23 4.97 -5.27
CA PRO A 113 -7.87 4.74 -5.78
C PRO A 113 -7.81 3.79 -6.99
N SER A 114 -8.82 2.93 -7.17
CA SER A 114 -8.95 2.04 -8.33
C SER A 114 -8.95 2.81 -9.66
N ILE A 115 -9.51 4.03 -9.70
CA ILE A 115 -9.47 4.90 -10.89
C ILE A 115 -8.02 5.18 -11.27
N GLY A 116 -7.17 5.57 -10.29
CA GLY A 116 -5.76 5.83 -10.52
C GLY A 116 -5.01 4.59 -11.01
N VAL A 117 -5.26 3.43 -10.38
CA VAL A 117 -4.64 2.17 -10.82
C VAL A 117 -5.06 1.80 -12.24
N ASN A 118 -6.33 1.94 -12.60
CA ASN A 118 -6.82 1.72 -13.97
C ASN A 118 -6.15 2.70 -14.96
N LEU A 119 -6.00 3.96 -14.60
CA LEU A 119 -5.33 4.96 -15.42
C LEU A 119 -3.85 4.65 -15.63
N LEU A 120 -3.15 4.06 -14.63
CA LEU A 120 -1.77 3.60 -14.83
C LEU A 120 -1.66 2.56 -15.95
N TYR A 121 -2.64 1.69 -16.12
CA TYR A 121 -2.71 0.76 -17.25
C TYR A 121 -3.06 1.46 -18.56
N THR A 122 -4.11 2.28 -18.55
CA THR A 122 -4.58 3.01 -19.76
C THR A 122 -3.48 3.93 -20.30
N THR A 123 -2.69 4.57 -19.45
CA THR A 123 -1.56 5.43 -19.80
C THR A 123 -0.29 4.65 -20.14
N GLN A 124 -0.29 3.32 -20.03
CA GLN A 124 0.88 2.44 -20.17
C GLN A 124 2.00 2.68 -19.13
N LEU A 125 1.80 3.55 -18.15
CA LEU A 125 2.79 3.78 -17.09
C LEU A 125 3.07 2.52 -16.27
N MET A 126 2.02 1.73 -15.95
CA MET A 126 2.16 0.49 -15.19
C MET A 126 3.18 -0.47 -15.80
N LYS A 127 3.19 -0.60 -17.13
CA LYS A 127 4.14 -1.44 -17.88
C LYS A 127 5.61 -1.10 -17.60
N HIS A 128 5.90 0.18 -17.38
CA HIS A 128 7.27 0.65 -17.13
C HIS A 128 7.63 0.67 -15.64
N ILE A 129 6.63 0.82 -14.77
CA ILE A 129 6.80 0.89 -13.32
C ILE A 129 6.84 -0.51 -12.70
N PHE A 130 5.82 -1.32 -12.99
CA PHE A 130 5.64 -2.69 -12.49
C PHE A 130 5.24 -3.63 -13.63
N PRO A 131 6.19 -4.03 -14.48
CA PRO A 131 5.91 -4.69 -15.77
C PRO A 131 5.21 -6.06 -15.68
N LYS A 132 5.24 -6.70 -14.51
CA LYS A 132 4.60 -8.02 -14.33
C LYS A 132 3.14 -7.91 -13.84
N THR A 133 2.67 -6.72 -13.46
CA THR A 133 1.31 -6.57 -12.92
C THR A 133 0.27 -6.60 -14.02
N VAL A 134 -0.87 -7.23 -13.73
CA VAL A 134 -2.03 -7.31 -14.60
C VAL A 134 -3.31 -7.13 -13.80
N GLY A 135 -4.21 -6.29 -14.29
CA GLY A 135 -5.51 -6.06 -13.69
C GLY A 135 -5.52 -5.19 -12.42
N VAL A 136 -6.70 -4.88 -11.95
CA VAL A 136 -6.95 -4.10 -10.73
C VAL A 136 -7.86 -4.92 -9.82
N ALA A 137 -7.47 -5.08 -8.55
CA ALA A 137 -8.33 -5.72 -7.58
C ALA A 137 -9.47 -4.77 -7.15
N ALA A 138 -10.71 -5.17 -7.35
CA ALA A 138 -11.89 -4.37 -6.99
C ALA A 138 -11.92 -3.93 -5.52
N MET A 139 -11.25 -4.66 -4.63
CA MET A 139 -11.17 -4.35 -3.21
C MET A 139 -10.29 -3.15 -2.85
N ILE A 140 -9.53 -2.59 -3.79
CA ILE A 140 -8.62 -1.45 -3.53
C ILE A 140 -9.36 -0.26 -2.92
N ASP A 141 -10.59 0.02 -3.37
CA ASP A 141 -11.38 1.14 -2.87
C ASP A 141 -11.92 0.93 -1.45
N ASN A 142 -11.94 -0.31 -0.98
CA ASN A 142 -12.39 -0.67 0.36
C ASN A 142 -11.27 -0.61 1.42
N ILE A 143 -10.03 -0.32 1.03
CA ILE A 143 -8.91 -0.25 1.97
C ILE A 143 -9.09 0.97 2.88
N PRO A 144 -9.10 0.81 4.21
CA PRO A 144 -9.17 1.96 5.12
C PRO A 144 -8.01 2.94 4.88
N LYS A 145 -8.30 4.25 4.88
CA LYS A 145 -7.28 5.28 4.66
C LYS A 145 -6.08 5.12 5.61
N GLY A 146 -4.91 5.57 5.16
CA GLY A 146 -3.66 5.45 5.93
C GLY A 146 -3.03 4.05 5.94
N ASN A 147 -3.46 3.15 5.02
CA ASN A 147 -2.89 1.81 4.88
C ASN A 147 -2.19 1.65 3.52
N PHE A 148 -1.27 2.57 3.22
CA PHE A 148 -0.51 2.57 1.98
C PHE A 148 0.24 1.27 1.68
N PRO A 149 0.87 0.57 2.68
CA PRO A 149 1.46 -0.74 2.45
C PRO A 149 0.45 -1.77 1.92
N THR A 150 -0.77 -1.80 2.46
CA THR A 150 -1.85 -2.69 2.01
C THR A 150 -2.26 -2.37 0.58
N PHE A 151 -2.41 -1.08 0.24
CA PHE A 151 -2.71 -0.65 -1.13
C PHE A 151 -1.65 -1.16 -2.11
N LEU A 152 -0.37 -0.99 -1.80
CA LEU A 152 0.73 -1.48 -2.64
C LEU A 152 0.74 -3.00 -2.74
N ALA A 153 0.52 -3.72 -1.63
CA ALA A 153 0.45 -5.18 -1.62
C ALA A 153 -0.66 -5.70 -2.54
N ILE A 154 -1.86 -5.13 -2.46
CA ILE A 154 -2.99 -5.53 -3.32
C ILE A 154 -2.69 -5.19 -4.79
N MET A 155 -2.08 -4.02 -5.05
CA MET A 155 -1.81 -3.57 -6.41
C MET A 155 -0.80 -4.46 -7.13
N ILE A 156 0.28 -4.91 -6.46
CA ILE A 156 1.38 -5.61 -7.14
C ILE A 156 1.66 -7.03 -6.60
N GLY A 157 1.12 -7.39 -5.44
CA GLY A 157 1.52 -8.60 -4.72
C GLY A 157 1.29 -9.90 -5.49
N HIS A 158 0.20 -9.98 -6.25
CA HIS A 158 -0.09 -11.14 -7.11
C HIS A 158 0.99 -11.39 -8.19
N ALA A 159 1.70 -10.34 -8.61
CA ALA A 159 2.73 -10.43 -9.63
C ALA A 159 4.13 -10.72 -9.08
N TYR A 160 4.40 -10.32 -7.84
CA TYR A 160 5.74 -10.36 -7.26
C TYR A 160 5.88 -11.29 -6.04
N GLY A 161 4.78 -11.71 -5.40
CA GLY A 161 4.76 -12.65 -4.29
C GLY A 161 5.79 -12.31 -3.21
N ASN A 162 6.69 -13.24 -2.90
CA ASN A 162 7.77 -13.08 -1.92
C ASN A 162 8.82 -12.01 -2.26
N GLN A 163 8.80 -11.47 -3.49
CA GLN A 163 9.70 -10.39 -3.92
C GLN A 163 9.09 -9.00 -3.71
N THR A 164 7.85 -8.90 -3.22
CA THR A 164 7.10 -7.63 -3.11
C THR A 164 7.89 -6.57 -2.34
N LYS A 165 8.43 -6.91 -1.18
CA LYS A 165 9.29 -6.01 -0.38
C LYS A 165 10.44 -5.45 -1.20
N THR A 166 11.23 -6.32 -1.83
CA THR A 166 12.41 -5.94 -2.61
C THR A 166 12.05 -5.03 -3.79
N ILE A 167 10.97 -5.35 -4.50
CA ILE A 167 10.50 -4.56 -5.64
C ILE A 167 10.03 -3.18 -5.21
N LEU A 168 9.27 -3.06 -4.14
CA LEU A 168 8.81 -1.77 -3.62
C LEU A 168 9.97 -0.87 -3.20
N GLN A 169 11.00 -1.43 -2.56
CA GLN A 169 12.20 -0.69 -2.21
C GLN A 169 13.02 -0.28 -3.45
N LYS A 170 13.12 -1.17 -4.44
CA LYS A 170 13.85 -0.90 -5.69
C LYS A 170 13.16 0.18 -6.52
N VAL A 171 11.86 0.14 -6.67
CA VAL A 171 11.10 1.02 -7.58
C VAL A 171 10.79 2.37 -6.96
N MET A 172 10.35 2.43 -5.71
CA MET A 172 9.90 3.67 -5.09
C MET A 172 10.60 4.00 -3.76
N ARG A 173 11.73 3.36 -3.46
CA ARG A 173 12.51 3.61 -2.24
C ARG A 173 11.67 3.56 -0.95
N LEU A 174 10.70 2.65 -0.93
CA LEU A 174 9.81 2.49 0.22
C LEU A 174 10.62 2.14 1.48
N SER A 175 10.21 2.66 2.64
CA SER A 175 10.88 2.37 3.91
C SER A 175 10.89 0.86 4.19
N ASN A 176 11.89 0.38 4.96
CA ASN A 176 11.93 -1.02 5.39
C ASN A 176 10.66 -1.43 6.12
N ARG A 177 10.10 -0.53 6.92
CA ARG A 177 8.87 -0.74 7.71
C ARG A 177 7.65 -0.94 6.80
N ASP A 178 7.41 -0.01 5.90
CA ASP A 178 6.25 -0.08 4.97
C ASP A 178 6.39 -1.25 3.99
N ALA A 179 7.60 -1.50 3.49
CA ALA A 179 7.84 -2.59 2.54
C ALA A 179 7.69 -3.97 3.21
N ALA A 180 8.11 -4.12 4.47
CA ALA A 180 7.90 -5.34 5.24
C ALA A 180 6.41 -5.55 5.53
N ALA A 181 5.68 -4.50 5.92
CA ALA A 181 4.24 -4.60 6.16
C ALA A 181 3.46 -4.99 4.89
N ALA A 182 3.88 -4.50 3.71
CA ALA A 182 3.30 -4.94 2.44
C ALA A 182 3.59 -6.42 2.14
N GLN A 183 4.81 -6.90 2.45
CA GLN A 183 5.14 -8.32 2.31
C GLN A 183 4.32 -9.20 3.26
N ASP A 184 4.12 -8.77 4.51
CA ASP A 184 3.30 -9.50 5.48
C ASP A 184 1.86 -9.72 4.99
N VAL A 185 1.28 -8.75 4.26
CA VAL A 185 -0.05 -8.90 3.63
C VAL A 185 -0.04 -10.03 2.58
N ILE A 186 1.01 -10.10 1.76
CA ILE A 186 1.14 -11.12 0.71
C ILE A 186 1.36 -12.50 1.33
N ASP A 187 2.22 -12.59 2.34
CA ASP A 187 2.51 -13.84 3.04
C ASP A 187 1.27 -14.35 3.78
N TRP A 188 0.48 -13.46 4.38
CA TRP A 188 -0.82 -13.77 4.97
C TRP A 188 -1.81 -14.28 3.92
N ALA A 189 -1.96 -13.58 2.81
CA ALA A 189 -2.86 -14.02 1.74
C ALA A 189 -2.48 -15.40 1.18
N SER A 190 -1.17 -15.68 1.12
CA SER A 190 -0.63 -16.97 0.65
C SER A 190 -0.75 -18.08 1.69
N LEU A 191 -0.81 -17.73 2.97
CA LEU A 191 -0.92 -18.72 4.06
C LEU A 191 -2.22 -19.53 3.96
N GLY A 192 -3.34 -18.88 3.57
CA GLY A 192 -4.61 -19.52 3.18
C GLY A 192 -5.17 -20.52 4.21
N THR A 193 -4.88 -20.35 5.51
CA THR A 193 -5.18 -21.34 6.53
C THR A 193 -5.99 -20.78 7.69
N THR A 194 -6.83 -21.64 8.28
CA THR A 194 -7.53 -21.40 9.56
C THR A 194 -6.87 -22.17 10.72
N ASP A 195 -5.78 -22.88 10.48
CA ASP A 195 -5.04 -23.59 11.51
C ASP A 195 -4.47 -22.60 12.52
N LYS A 196 -4.96 -22.72 13.78
CA LYS A 196 -4.62 -21.80 14.87
C LYS A 196 -3.12 -21.73 15.16
N ILE A 197 -2.41 -22.84 15.00
CA ILE A 197 -0.97 -22.93 15.27
C ILE A 197 -0.22 -22.12 14.23
N LYS A 198 -0.49 -22.37 12.94
CA LYS A 198 0.12 -21.62 11.83
C LYS A 198 -0.18 -20.12 11.92
N VAL A 199 -1.40 -19.74 12.29
CA VAL A 199 -1.81 -18.35 12.49
C VAL A 199 -1.00 -17.68 13.59
N VAL A 200 -0.82 -18.34 14.74
CA VAL A 200 -0.05 -17.80 15.88
C VAL A 200 1.44 -17.72 15.54
N GLU A 201 2.01 -18.73 14.90
CA GLU A 201 3.41 -18.73 14.46
C GLU A 201 3.67 -17.60 13.44
N PHE A 202 2.74 -17.40 12.52
CA PHE A 202 2.82 -16.31 11.54
C PHE A 202 2.74 -14.94 12.23
N ALA A 203 1.75 -14.74 13.11
CA ALA A 203 1.57 -13.49 13.84
C ALA A 203 2.80 -13.12 14.69
N GLY A 204 3.50 -14.12 15.23
CA GLY A 204 4.73 -13.90 16.00
C GLY A 204 5.94 -13.42 15.21
N LYS A 205 5.86 -13.43 13.86
CA LYS A 205 6.94 -13.02 12.94
C LYS A 205 6.65 -11.72 12.20
N LEU A 206 5.49 -11.11 12.43
CA LEU A 206 5.07 -9.90 11.71
C LEU A 206 6.02 -8.72 11.95
N SER A 207 6.16 -7.91 10.93
CA SER A 207 6.77 -6.57 11.03
C SER A 207 5.94 -5.65 11.94
N PRO A 208 6.49 -4.53 12.42
CA PRO A 208 5.78 -3.63 13.35
C PRO A 208 4.40 -3.18 12.90
N ASP A 209 4.19 -2.99 11.60
CA ASP A 209 2.90 -2.59 11.02
C ASP A 209 2.18 -3.74 10.30
N GLY A 210 2.73 -4.96 10.33
CA GLY A 210 2.20 -6.11 9.60
C GLY A 210 0.77 -6.45 10.00
N GLN A 211 0.48 -6.52 11.29
CA GLN A 211 -0.88 -6.82 11.77
C GLN A 211 -1.89 -5.77 11.30
N LYS A 212 -1.56 -4.47 11.42
CA LYS A 212 -2.43 -3.38 10.95
C LYS A 212 -2.71 -3.49 9.45
N SER A 213 -1.68 -3.80 8.67
CA SER A 213 -1.79 -3.92 7.21
C SER A 213 -2.61 -5.14 6.79
N ILE A 214 -2.47 -6.27 7.50
CA ILE A 214 -3.29 -7.47 7.29
C ILE A 214 -4.75 -7.19 7.67
N ASP A 215 -5.00 -6.53 8.79
CA ASP A 215 -6.36 -6.17 9.20
C ASP A 215 -7.04 -5.28 8.15
N ALA A 216 -6.32 -4.31 7.58
CA ALA A 216 -6.82 -3.48 6.49
C ALA A 216 -7.12 -4.28 5.21
N PHE A 217 -6.28 -5.28 4.88
CA PHE A 217 -6.51 -6.20 3.77
C PHE A 217 -7.78 -7.03 4.00
N GLU A 218 -7.95 -7.59 5.21
CA GLU A 218 -9.12 -8.39 5.54
C GLU A 218 -10.41 -7.55 5.53
N VAL A 219 -10.36 -6.30 6.02
CA VAL A 219 -11.49 -5.37 5.92
C VAL A 219 -11.84 -5.12 4.45
N ALA A 220 -10.85 -4.87 3.60
CA ALA A 220 -11.06 -4.58 2.17
C ALA A 220 -11.77 -5.74 1.45
N ARG A 221 -11.45 -6.99 1.78
CA ARG A 221 -12.07 -8.18 1.20
C ARG A 221 -13.28 -8.70 1.98
N LYS A 222 -13.76 -7.97 2.99
CA LYS A 222 -14.86 -8.36 3.88
C LYS A 222 -14.59 -9.66 4.65
N GLY A 223 -13.32 -9.93 4.94
CA GLY A 223 -12.86 -11.07 5.75
C GLY A 223 -12.85 -10.75 7.24
N LYS A 224 -12.48 -11.78 8.05
CA LYS A 224 -12.22 -11.60 9.48
C LYS A 224 -10.79 -11.08 9.66
N THR A 225 -10.63 -9.99 10.41
CA THR A 225 -9.31 -9.44 10.70
C THR A 225 -8.44 -10.41 11.49
N LEU A 226 -7.12 -10.31 11.32
CA LEU A 226 -6.16 -11.07 12.12
C LEU A 226 -6.34 -10.74 13.61
N THR A 227 -6.61 -9.48 13.94
CA THR A 227 -6.94 -9.04 15.29
C THR A 227 -8.12 -9.81 15.87
N ASP A 228 -9.23 -9.99 15.13
CA ASP A 228 -10.41 -10.73 15.59
C ASP A 228 -10.14 -12.21 15.72
N ILE A 229 -9.35 -12.77 14.83
CA ILE A 229 -8.93 -14.17 14.90
C ILE A 229 -8.11 -14.40 16.18
N LEU A 230 -7.08 -13.58 16.42
CA LEU A 230 -6.20 -13.70 17.60
C LEU A 230 -6.94 -13.47 18.92
N LYS A 231 -7.92 -12.56 18.97
CA LYS A 231 -8.74 -12.33 20.19
C LYS A 231 -9.51 -13.58 20.65
N ARG A 232 -9.86 -14.47 19.75
CA ARG A 232 -10.62 -15.69 20.04
C ARG A 232 -9.75 -16.88 20.45
N LEU A 233 -8.43 -16.75 20.36
CA LEU A 233 -7.51 -17.81 20.73
C LEU A 233 -7.23 -17.81 22.24
N PRO A 234 -7.05 -18.98 22.86
CA PRO A 234 -6.74 -19.10 24.29
C PRO A 234 -5.35 -18.55 24.63
N VAL A 235 -4.44 -18.55 23.65
CA VAL A 235 -3.07 -18.01 23.72
C VAL A 235 -2.68 -17.47 22.36
N LYS A 236 -1.84 -16.44 22.33
CA LYS A 236 -1.31 -15.77 21.11
C LYS A 236 0.17 -16.02 20.91
N GLY A 237 0.81 -16.74 21.84
CA GLY A 237 2.24 -17.04 21.80
C GLY A 237 2.73 -17.70 23.08
N LEU A 238 4.03 -18.05 23.12
CA LEU A 238 4.65 -18.70 24.26
C LEU A 238 4.54 -17.90 25.56
N LYS A 239 4.53 -16.57 25.48
CA LYS A 239 4.43 -15.67 26.64
C LYS A 239 3.08 -15.72 27.35
N ASP A 240 2.03 -16.16 26.66
CA ASP A 240 0.68 -16.24 27.22
C ASP A 240 0.41 -17.58 27.94
N LEU A 241 1.33 -18.54 27.80
CA LEU A 241 1.20 -19.83 28.48
C LEU A 241 1.22 -19.66 30.00
N LYS A 242 0.38 -20.39 30.71
CA LYS A 242 0.37 -20.43 32.18
C LYS A 242 1.46 -21.33 32.77
N ILE A 243 2.50 -21.61 31.96
CA ILE A 243 3.73 -22.31 32.36
C ILE A 243 4.94 -21.59 31.77
N THR A 244 6.07 -21.77 32.44
CA THR A 244 7.39 -21.25 32.03
C THR A 244 8.40 -22.40 32.04
N GLY A 245 9.62 -22.14 31.55
CA GLY A 245 10.71 -23.12 31.63
C GLY A 245 11.04 -23.55 33.04
N ARG A 246 10.79 -22.70 34.07
CA ARG A 246 10.99 -23.06 35.50
C ARG A 246 10.04 -24.14 35.97
N ASP A 247 8.86 -24.24 35.40
CA ASP A 247 7.86 -25.27 35.71
C ASP A 247 8.19 -26.66 35.11
N LEU A 248 9.24 -26.68 34.25
CA LEU A 248 9.69 -27.87 33.50
C LEU A 248 11.08 -28.34 33.98
N SER A 249 11.37 -28.22 35.27
CA SER A 249 12.65 -28.59 35.89
C SER A 249 13.08 -30.05 35.67
N PHE A 250 12.15 -30.92 35.26
CA PHE A 250 12.44 -32.30 34.86
C PHE A 250 13.02 -32.42 33.44
N LEU A 251 13.05 -31.34 32.66
CA LEU A 251 13.68 -31.24 31.34
C LEU A 251 14.93 -30.35 31.40
N LYS A 252 15.84 -30.53 30.44
CA LYS A 252 17.09 -29.72 30.35
C LYS A 252 17.33 -29.19 28.94
N GLY A 253 17.98 -28.04 28.87
CA GLY A 253 18.48 -27.46 27.60
C GLY A 253 17.38 -27.26 26.56
N LYS A 254 17.60 -27.70 25.34
CA LYS A 254 16.70 -27.54 24.20
C LYS A 254 15.32 -28.15 24.41
N ALA A 255 15.24 -29.23 25.21
CA ALA A 255 13.98 -29.93 25.47
C ALA A 255 12.93 -29.05 26.19
N ILE A 256 13.36 -28.05 26.97
CA ILE A 256 12.45 -27.08 27.60
C ILE A 256 11.78 -26.20 26.50
N GLY A 257 12.52 -25.73 25.49
CA GLY A 257 11.98 -24.95 24.39
C GLY A 257 10.98 -25.76 23.54
N ASP A 258 11.32 -27.00 23.24
CA ASP A 258 10.45 -27.90 22.48
C ASP A 258 9.17 -28.27 23.25
N ALA A 259 9.26 -28.45 24.57
CA ALA A 259 8.13 -28.68 25.45
C ALA A 259 7.20 -27.44 25.54
N LEU A 260 7.74 -26.21 25.58
CA LEU A 260 6.91 -25.02 25.58
C LEU A 260 6.20 -24.81 24.23
N LYS A 261 6.83 -25.13 23.10
CA LYS A 261 6.18 -25.14 21.79
C LYS A 261 5.03 -26.17 21.74
N TYR A 262 5.28 -27.39 22.25
CA TYR A 262 4.25 -28.40 22.34
C TYR A 262 3.08 -27.98 23.26
N ALA A 263 3.37 -27.32 24.38
CA ALA A 263 2.34 -26.77 25.26
C ALA A 263 1.48 -25.69 24.53
N LEU A 264 2.11 -24.86 23.68
CA LEU A 264 1.37 -23.91 22.88
C LEU A 264 0.39 -24.61 21.92
N GLU A 265 0.84 -25.65 21.22
CA GLU A 265 -0.02 -26.46 20.36
C GLU A 265 -1.18 -27.09 21.13
N VAL A 266 -0.90 -27.66 22.29
CA VAL A 266 -1.92 -28.27 23.15
C VAL A 266 -2.95 -27.23 23.60
N ALA A 267 -2.52 -26.05 24.02
CA ALA A 267 -3.40 -24.95 24.41
C ALA A 267 -4.29 -24.50 23.26
N LEU A 268 -3.73 -24.31 22.06
CA LEU A 268 -4.45 -23.88 20.87
C LEU A 268 -5.49 -24.93 20.40
N ARG A 269 -5.14 -26.23 20.44
CA ARG A 269 -6.03 -27.31 20.00
C ARG A 269 -7.14 -27.55 21.00
N SER A 270 -6.79 -27.61 22.31
CA SER A 270 -7.76 -27.96 23.37
C SER A 270 -8.60 -26.79 23.87
N GLY A 271 -8.17 -25.56 23.62
CA GLY A 271 -8.75 -24.34 24.20
C GLY A 271 -8.37 -24.14 25.68
N LYS A 272 -7.52 -24.98 26.28
CA LYS A 272 -7.18 -24.99 27.69
C LYS A 272 -5.77 -24.51 27.96
N ASN A 273 -5.63 -23.31 28.57
CA ASN A 273 -4.37 -22.77 29.05
C ASN A 273 -4.28 -22.84 30.58
N ASN A 274 -4.18 -24.05 31.12
CA ASN A 274 -4.08 -24.32 32.55
C ASN A 274 -2.76 -25.02 32.88
N LYS A 275 -2.05 -24.56 33.91
CA LYS A 275 -0.73 -25.05 34.30
C LYS A 275 -0.70 -26.58 34.46
N ASN A 276 -1.57 -27.13 35.27
CA ASN A 276 -1.59 -28.57 35.56
C ASN A 276 -1.92 -29.40 34.32
N TYR A 277 -2.84 -28.93 33.49
CA TYR A 277 -3.21 -29.59 32.24
C TYR A 277 -2.01 -29.63 31.28
N LEU A 278 -1.32 -28.51 31.09
CA LEU A 278 -0.18 -28.40 30.18
C LEU A 278 1.00 -29.24 30.65
N ILE A 279 1.32 -29.23 31.96
CA ILE A 279 2.41 -30.03 32.53
C ILE A 279 2.11 -31.53 32.35
N ARG A 280 0.87 -31.98 32.57
CA ARG A 280 0.48 -33.40 32.33
C ARG A 280 0.69 -33.77 30.85
N ALA A 281 0.27 -32.91 29.92
CA ALA A 281 0.45 -33.17 28.50
C ALA A 281 1.94 -33.27 28.13
N ILE A 282 2.77 -32.35 28.65
CA ILE A 282 4.21 -32.37 28.44
C ILE A 282 4.84 -33.64 29.00
N LYS A 283 4.55 -33.99 30.25
CA LYS A 283 5.08 -35.21 30.84
C LYS A 283 4.74 -36.46 30.02
N LYS A 284 3.52 -36.57 29.51
CA LYS A 284 3.11 -37.70 28.64
C LYS A 284 3.88 -37.74 27.31
N LYS A 285 4.36 -36.62 26.81
CA LYS A 285 5.04 -36.53 25.50
C LYS A 285 6.55 -36.67 25.63
N PHE A 286 7.15 -36.16 26.71
CA PHE A 286 8.58 -36.02 26.93
C PHE A 286 9.13 -36.91 28.05
N SER A 287 8.31 -37.76 28.67
CA SER A 287 8.72 -38.92 29.48
C SER A 287 8.92 -40.10 28.55
#